data_51a393d4454f29946622e27d3022a198
#
_entry.id   51a393d4454f29946622e27d3022a198
#
_cell.length_a   1.000
_cell.length_b   1.000
_cell.length_c   1.000
_cell.angle_alpha   90.00
_cell.angle_beta   90.00
_cell.angle_gamma   90.00
#
_symmetry.space_group_name_H-M   'P 1'
#
loop_
_entity.id
_entity.type
_entity.pdbx_description
1 polymer ?
#
loop_
_entity_poly.entity_id
_entity_poly.type
_entity_poly.pdbx_seq_one_letter_code
_entity_poly.pdbx_strand_id
1 'polypeptide(L)'
;MIYRPLGRTGLKVSQLGFGAMRLPMTGEGPDAKVDRELAVRMIHRAFEAGVNYIDSAVGYCNSDSERAVGDALKGWRRKIVVSTKNHDYGADEKQWWQHLTDSLERLQVQSIDIYNHHGLTWKAYTEHVEPRLSKWMAKAKDQGLIKHICCSFHDSNEALKKIVDSGYAESITLQYNMLDRQLEEGIAYAHDKNVGIVVMGPVAGGRLGAQTEVLASLLPGIRRVPELALRFVLSNPNVTVALSGMSTMGQVEENIGTCSDAVSLAEADKAAIGEHLVRLKKMAELYCTGCGYCQPCPNEVAIAKIFGRYTRGNVYGLWDQARREYANLGVKEWDKGNKADACQECGACEEKCPQKLPIRKQLKQAHEALTKKT
;
A
#
# COMPACT_ATOMS: atom_id res chain seq x y z
N MET A 1 11.37 -5.21 19.98
CA MET A 1 10.18 -5.03 19.09
C MET A 1 8.97 -4.60 19.93
N ILE A 2 8.27 -3.55 19.53
CA ILE A 2 7.05 -3.07 20.18
C ILE A 2 5.83 -3.79 19.64
N TYR A 3 4.90 -4.15 20.51
CA TYR A 3 3.65 -4.84 20.17
C TYR A 3 2.44 -3.96 20.53
N ARG A 4 1.47 -3.90 19.63
CA ARG A 4 0.26 -3.09 19.74
C ARG A 4 -1.00 -3.97 19.63
N PRO A 5 -2.10 -3.64 20.32
CA PRO A 5 -3.37 -4.36 20.14
C PRO A 5 -3.92 -4.09 18.73
N LEU A 6 -4.43 -5.13 18.07
CA LEU A 6 -5.03 -5.01 16.74
C LEU A 6 -6.55 -4.87 16.87
N GLY A 7 -7.00 -3.68 17.25
CA GLY A 7 -8.42 -3.39 17.44
C GLY A 7 -9.12 -4.43 18.30
N ARG A 8 -10.35 -4.80 17.90
CA ARG A 8 -11.19 -5.78 18.60
C ARG A 8 -10.86 -7.25 18.33
N THR A 9 -9.78 -7.54 17.59
CA THR A 9 -9.37 -8.93 17.31
C THR A 9 -8.83 -9.67 18.53
N GLY A 10 -8.43 -8.96 19.59
CA GLY A 10 -7.75 -9.54 20.75
C GLY A 10 -6.28 -9.91 20.48
N LEU A 11 -5.80 -9.76 19.24
CA LEU A 11 -4.41 -10.05 18.89
C LEU A 11 -3.49 -8.90 19.32
N LYS A 12 -2.28 -9.25 19.75
CA LYS A 12 -1.18 -8.33 20.02
C LYS A 12 -0.08 -8.55 18.99
N VAL A 13 0.12 -7.56 18.13
CA VAL A 13 0.99 -7.69 16.94
C VAL A 13 2.14 -6.68 16.96
N SER A 14 3.26 -7.04 16.34
CA SER A 14 4.42 -6.16 16.21
C SER A 14 4.07 -4.95 15.36
N GLN A 15 4.57 -3.76 15.75
CA GLN A 15 4.36 -2.53 14.98
C GLN A 15 4.96 -2.58 13.57
N LEU A 16 5.99 -3.39 13.33
CA LEU A 16 6.48 -3.76 12.01
C LEU A 16 5.81 -5.07 11.59
N GLY A 17 5.16 -5.09 10.43
CA GLY A 17 4.68 -6.29 9.77
C GLY A 17 5.51 -6.60 8.53
N PHE A 18 5.68 -7.88 8.22
CA PHE A 18 6.36 -8.34 7.01
C PHE A 18 5.36 -8.40 5.84
N GLY A 19 5.50 -7.49 4.87
CA GLY A 19 4.70 -7.49 3.64
C GLY A 19 5.32 -8.36 2.56
N ALA A 20 4.67 -9.47 2.20
CA ALA A 20 5.19 -10.46 1.26
C ALA A 20 4.88 -10.15 -0.22
N MET A 21 4.50 -8.92 -0.56
CA MET A 21 4.26 -8.51 -1.95
C MET A 21 5.54 -8.32 -2.77
N ARG A 22 6.70 -8.12 -2.11
CA ARG A 22 7.96 -7.75 -2.75
C ARG A 22 9.09 -8.71 -2.35
N LEU A 23 8.79 -9.98 -2.21
CA LEU A 23 9.80 -11.01 -1.99
C LEU A 23 10.81 -11.02 -3.15
N PRO A 24 12.08 -11.39 -2.90
CA PRO A 24 13.06 -11.55 -3.95
C PRO A 24 12.60 -12.58 -4.98
N MET A 25 12.82 -12.30 -6.26
CA MET A 25 12.38 -13.15 -7.36
C MET A 25 13.56 -13.66 -8.16
N THR A 26 13.45 -14.87 -8.71
CA THR A 26 14.36 -15.46 -9.70
C THR A 26 13.65 -15.58 -11.05
N GLY A 27 14.38 -15.38 -12.15
CA GLY A 27 13.82 -15.30 -13.49
C GLY A 27 13.20 -13.94 -13.81
N GLU A 28 12.62 -13.85 -14.98
CA GLU A 28 11.97 -12.63 -15.50
C GLU A 28 10.56 -12.91 -16.01
N GLY A 29 9.75 -11.85 -16.10
CA GLY A 29 8.40 -11.91 -16.65
C GLY A 29 7.40 -12.71 -15.80
N PRO A 30 6.35 -13.27 -16.43
CA PRO A 30 5.26 -13.94 -15.73
C PRO A 30 5.66 -15.27 -15.09
N ASP A 31 6.73 -15.90 -15.58
CA ASP A 31 7.23 -17.18 -15.05
C ASP A 31 8.22 -17.02 -13.90
N ALA A 32 8.60 -15.80 -13.57
CA ALA A 32 9.47 -15.53 -12.41
C ALA A 32 8.83 -16.06 -11.13
N LYS A 33 9.65 -16.72 -10.30
CA LYS A 33 9.24 -17.31 -9.01
C LYS A 33 9.97 -16.63 -7.86
N VAL A 34 9.45 -16.78 -6.66
CA VAL A 34 10.14 -16.32 -5.46
C VAL A 34 11.47 -17.08 -5.28
N ASP A 35 12.56 -16.34 -5.06
CA ASP A 35 13.80 -16.92 -4.53
C ASP A 35 13.49 -17.46 -3.13
N ARG A 36 13.12 -18.74 -3.10
CA ARG A 36 12.57 -19.39 -1.91
C ARG A 36 13.54 -19.40 -0.75
N GLU A 37 14.82 -19.70 -1.04
CA GLU A 37 15.84 -19.78 -0.02
C GLU A 37 16.10 -18.42 0.63
N LEU A 38 16.30 -17.38 -0.19
CA LEU A 38 16.51 -16.02 0.29
C LEU A 38 15.27 -15.47 1.01
N ALA A 39 14.07 -15.67 0.45
CA ALA A 39 12.81 -15.19 1.03
C ALA A 39 12.56 -15.80 2.42
N VAL A 40 12.73 -17.12 2.57
CA VAL A 40 12.57 -17.81 3.86
C VAL A 40 13.58 -17.31 4.89
N ARG A 41 14.86 -17.13 4.52
CA ARG A 41 15.87 -16.57 5.43
C ARG A 41 15.50 -15.15 5.87
N MET A 42 15.03 -14.29 4.96
CA MET A 42 14.60 -12.94 5.28
C MET A 42 13.41 -12.90 6.24
N ILE A 43 12.42 -13.76 6.00
CA ILE A 43 11.22 -13.87 6.85
C ILE A 43 11.60 -14.40 8.23
N HIS A 44 12.43 -15.46 8.31
CA HIS A 44 12.91 -15.99 9.58
C HIS A 44 13.69 -14.95 10.37
N ARG A 45 14.58 -14.19 9.72
CA ARG A 45 15.33 -13.12 10.39
C ARG A 45 14.41 -12.06 11.00
N ALA A 46 13.30 -11.72 10.32
CA ALA A 46 12.29 -10.82 10.87
C ALA A 46 11.55 -11.46 12.07
N PHE A 47 11.18 -12.74 11.99
CA PHE A 47 10.53 -13.46 13.09
C PHE A 47 11.42 -13.57 14.33
N GLU A 48 12.71 -13.86 14.15
CA GLU A 48 13.72 -13.89 15.22
C GLU A 48 13.86 -12.54 15.91
N ALA A 49 13.70 -11.44 15.18
CA ALA A 49 13.70 -10.09 15.72
C ALA A 49 12.37 -9.70 16.40
N GLY A 50 11.38 -10.60 16.43
CA GLY A 50 10.10 -10.41 17.10
C GLY A 50 8.98 -9.85 16.19
N VAL A 51 9.17 -9.80 14.87
CA VAL A 51 8.05 -9.54 13.94
C VAL A 51 7.10 -10.74 13.99
N ASN A 52 5.84 -10.52 14.36
CA ASN A 52 4.85 -11.59 14.48
C ASN A 52 3.63 -11.40 13.57
N TYR A 53 3.69 -10.50 12.60
CA TYR A 53 2.64 -10.26 11.61
C TYR A 53 3.22 -10.38 10.21
N ILE A 54 2.67 -11.27 9.39
CA ILE A 54 3.02 -11.43 7.98
C ILE A 54 1.79 -11.31 7.10
N ASP A 55 1.91 -10.57 6.00
CA ASP A 55 0.80 -10.29 5.07
C ASP A 55 1.14 -10.73 3.65
N SER A 56 0.28 -11.53 3.05
CA SER A 56 0.34 -11.99 1.67
C SER A 56 -0.97 -11.73 0.91
N ALA A 57 -1.05 -12.18 -0.32
CA ALA A 57 -2.26 -12.28 -1.12
C ALA A 57 -2.06 -13.27 -2.28
N VAL A 58 -3.16 -13.78 -2.83
CA VAL A 58 -3.19 -14.78 -3.93
C VAL A 58 -2.33 -14.35 -5.13
N GLY A 59 -2.43 -13.07 -5.56
CA GLY A 59 -1.73 -12.57 -6.75
C GLY A 59 -0.29 -12.07 -6.52
N TYR A 60 0.24 -12.09 -5.28
CA TYR A 60 1.56 -11.53 -5.00
C TYR A 60 2.68 -12.42 -5.56
N CYS A 61 3.73 -11.79 -6.09
CA CYS A 61 4.91 -12.47 -6.63
C CYS A 61 4.52 -13.54 -7.68
N ASN A 62 3.72 -13.18 -8.69
CA ASN A 62 3.20 -14.10 -9.70
C ASN A 62 2.47 -15.32 -9.07
N SER A 63 1.66 -15.07 -8.04
CA SER A 63 0.91 -16.07 -7.27
C SER A 63 1.78 -17.10 -6.51
N ASP A 64 3.03 -16.75 -6.21
CA ASP A 64 3.97 -17.61 -5.47
C ASP A 64 4.24 -17.17 -4.02
N SER A 65 3.77 -15.98 -3.64
CA SER A 65 4.01 -15.41 -2.30
C SER A 65 3.43 -16.26 -1.17
N GLU A 66 2.18 -16.75 -1.27
CA GLU A 66 1.57 -17.57 -0.22
C GLU A 66 2.35 -18.87 0.01
N ARG A 67 2.91 -19.49 -1.04
CA ARG A 67 3.77 -20.70 -0.92
C ARG A 67 5.07 -20.38 -0.18
N ALA A 68 5.71 -19.23 -0.49
CA ALA A 68 6.92 -18.79 0.19
C ALA A 68 6.67 -18.52 1.68
N VAL A 69 5.55 -17.86 1.99
CA VAL A 69 5.12 -17.64 3.37
C VAL A 69 4.84 -18.98 4.07
N GLY A 70 4.18 -19.92 3.42
CA GLY A 70 3.90 -21.26 3.95
C GLY A 70 5.19 -22.00 4.35
N ASP A 71 6.21 -21.95 3.49
CA ASP A 71 7.51 -22.54 3.82
C ASP A 71 8.18 -21.86 5.02
N ALA A 72 8.10 -20.55 5.12
CA ALA A 72 8.65 -19.79 6.24
C ALA A 72 7.88 -20.02 7.56
N LEU A 73 6.60 -20.42 7.51
CA LEU A 73 5.80 -20.68 8.70
C LEU A 73 6.13 -22.02 9.39
N LYS A 74 6.89 -22.90 8.75
CA LYS A 74 7.31 -24.18 9.36
C LYS A 74 8.10 -23.92 10.65
N GLY A 75 7.58 -24.44 11.77
CA GLY A 75 8.14 -24.20 13.11
C GLY A 75 7.75 -22.86 13.75
N TRP A 76 7.18 -21.91 12.99
CA TRP A 76 6.82 -20.57 13.48
C TRP A 76 5.32 -20.29 13.58
N ARG A 77 4.48 -21.10 12.92
CA ARG A 77 3.03 -20.83 12.75
C ARG A 77 2.32 -20.40 14.03
N ARG A 78 2.62 -21.00 15.18
CA ARG A 78 1.95 -20.68 16.46
C ARG A 78 2.29 -19.29 17.01
N LYS A 79 3.39 -18.69 16.55
CA LYS A 79 3.88 -17.39 17.02
C LYS A 79 3.55 -16.25 16.06
N ILE A 80 3.06 -16.58 14.84
CA ILE A 80 2.89 -15.62 13.75
C ILE A 80 1.43 -15.47 13.42
N VAL A 81 0.98 -14.22 13.34
CA VAL A 81 -0.32 -13.82 12.80
C VAL A 81 -0.20 -13.78 11.28
N VAL A 82 -0.97 -14.63 10.62
CA VAL A 82 -0.95 -14.79 9.16
C VAL A 82 -2.14 -14.05 8.55
N SER A 83 -1.84 -13.13 7.64
CA SER A 83 -2.82 -12.35 6.87
C SER A 83 -2.73 -12.71 5.39
N THR A 84 -3.87 -12.98 4.76
CA THR A 84 -4.00 -13.07 3.30
C THR A 84 -5.33 -12.52 2.81
N LYS A 85 -5.57 -12.53 1.47
CA LYS A 85 -6.66 -11.78 0.87
C LYS A 85 -7.30 -12.53 -0.30
N ASN A 86 -8.63 -12.47 -0.37
CA ASN A 86 -9.42 -12.89 -1.52
C ASN A 86 -9.92 -11.65 -2.30
N HIS A 87 -9.71 -11.61 -3.61
CA HIS A 87 -10.04 -10.48 -4.49
C HIS A 87 -11.24 -10.74 -5.41
N ASP A 88 -11.83 -11.94 -5.37
CA ASP A 88 -12.91 -12.31 -6.29
C ASP A 88 -14.28 -11.99 -5.70
N TYR A 89 -14.77 -10.81 -6.02
CA TYR A 89 -16.12 -10.37 -5.65
C TYR A 89 -17.21 -10.99 -6.53
N GLY A 90 -16.86 -11.50 -7.71
CA GLY A 90 -17.79 -12.11 -8.67
C GLY A 90 -18.01 -13.61 -8.44
N ALA A 91 -17.17 -14.26 -7.63
CA ALA A 91 -17.22 -15.68 -7.37
C ALA A 91 -18.60 -16.15 -6.94
N ASP A 92 -19.02 -17.33 -7.40
CA ASP A 92 -20.07 -18.10 -6.76
C ASP A 92 -19.58 -18.74 -5.45
N GLU A 93 -20.47 -19.36 -4.68
CA GLU A 93 -20.09 -19.93 -3.37
C GLU A 93 -19.01 -21.00 -3.52
N LYS A 94 -19.08 -21.86 -4.52
CA LYS A 94 -18.09 -22.93 -4.75
C LYS A 94 -16.71 -22.37 -5.06
N GLN A 95 -16.64 -21.36 -5.93
CA GLN A 95 -15.38 -20.69 -6.30
C GLN A 95 -14.78 -19.97 -5.10
N TRP A 96 -15.60 -19.29 -4.30
CA TRP A 96 -15.14 -18.61 -3.10
C TRP A 96 -14.51 -19.58 -2.08
N TRP A 97 -15.17 -20.72 -1.84
CA TRP A 97 -14.63 -21.76 -0.97
C TRP A 97 -13.35 -22.37 -1.52
N GLN A 98 -13.26 -22.56 -2.84
CA GLN A 98 -12.04 -23.05 -3.48
C GLN A 98 -10.87 -22.07 -3.26
N HIS A 99 -11.10 -20.76 -3.44
CA HIS A 99 -10.07 -19.75 -3.20
C HIS A 99 -9.56 -19.76 -1.75
N LEU A 100 -10.44 -19.94 -0.77
CA LEU A 100 -10.02 -20.05 0.62
C LEU A 100 -9.20 -21.32 0.86
N THR A 101 -9.68 -22.46 0.35
CA THR A 101 -8.98 -23.76 0.46
C THR A 101 -7.60 -23.69 -0.18
N ASP A 102 -7.51 -23.15 -1.38
CA ASP A 102 -6.22 -22.96 -2.08
C ASP A 102 -5.24 -22.08 -1.30
N SER A 103 -5.73 -21.03 -0.63
CA SER A 103 -4.89 -20.19 0.23
C SER A 103 -4.39 -20.95 1.46
N LEU A 104 -5.26 -21.74 2.11
CA LEU A 104 -4.86 -22.61 3.23
C LEU A 104 -3.79 -23.62 2.82
N GLU A 105 -3.95 -24.24 1.65
CA GLU A 105 -2.99 -25.19 1.09
C GLU A 105 -1.66 -24.53 0.75
N ARG A 106 -1.67 -23.38 0.04
CA ARG A 106 -0.45 -22.66 -0.32
C ARG A 106 0.31 -22.15 0.90
N LEU A 107 -0.41 -21.66 1.92
CA LEU A 107 0.15 -21.23 3.19
C LEU A 107 0.55 -22.41 4.11
N GLN A 108 0.15 -23.65 3.79
CA GLN A 108 0.39 -24.86 4.58
C GLN A 108 -0.12 -24.72 6.03
N VAL A 109 -1.30 -24.13 6.22
CA VAL A 109 -1.92 -23.86 7.52
C VAL A 109 -3.35 -24.44 7.60
N GLN A 110 -3.78 -24.77 8.81
CA GLN A 110 -5.17 -25.23 9.06
C GLN A 110 -6.14 -24.05 9.20
N SER A 111 -5.65 -22.87 9.55
CA SER A 111 -6.46 -21.66 9.69
C SER A 111 -5.64 -20.41 9.38
N ILE A 112 -6.29 -19.38 8.85
CA ILE A 112 -5.75 -18.05 8.59
C ILE A 112 -6.22 -17.13 9.72
N ASP A 113 -5.30 -16.33 10.30
CA ASP A 113 -5.69 -15.43 11.40
C ASP A 113 -6.47 -14.23 10.89
N ILE A 114 -6.00 -13.56 9.82
CA ILE A 114 -6.60 -12.36 9.23
C ILE A 114 -6.96 -12.66 7.77
N TYR A 115 -8.25 -12.77 7.47
CA TYR A 115 -8.70 -12.99 6.10
C TYR A 115 -9.39 -11.74 5.56
N ASN A 116 -8.85 -11.19 4.47
CA ASN A 116 -9.28 -9.90 3.95
C ASN A 116 -10.08 -10.04 2.66
N HIS A 117 -11.11 -9.22 2.47
CA HIS A 117 -11.52 -8.82 1.13
C HIS A 117 -10.47 -7.87 0.53
N HIS A 118 -9.94 -8.23 -0.65
CA HIS A 118 -8.83 -7.52 -1.27
C HIS A 118 -9.32 -6.33 -2.12
N GLY A 119 -8.89 -5.12 -1.78
CA GLY A 119 -9.24 -3.93 -2.54
C GLY A 119 -10.68 -3.46 -2.36
N LEU A 120 -11.22 -3.59 -1.14
CA LEU A 120 -12.60 -3.24 -0.83
C LEU A 120 -12.86 -1.74 -1.04
N THR A 121 -13.92 -1.43 -1.77
CA THR A 121 -14.54 -0.11 -1.88
C THR A 121 -15.93 -0.14 -1.25
N TRP A 122 -16.53 1.03 -0.96
CA TRP A 122 -17.91 1.09 -0.48
C TRP A 122 -18.89 0.45 -1.47
N LYS A 123 -18.67 0.69 -2.77
CA LYS A 123 -19.47 0.07 -3.83
C LYS A 123 -19.37 -1.46 -3.79
N ALA A 124 -18.16 -2.01 -3.75
CA ALA A 124 -17.97 -3.47 -3.67
C ALA A 124 -18.57 -4.06 -2.39
N TYR A 125 -18.52 -3.32 -1.28
CA TYR A 125 -19.15 -3.73 -0.03
C TYR A 125 -20.67 -3.88 -0.20
N THR A 126 -21.35 -2.86 -0.68
CA THR A 126 -22.83 -2.85 -0.81
C THR A 126 -23.34 -3.80 -1.91
N GLU A 127 -22.60 -3.95 -3.01
CA GLU A 127 -23.03 -4.80 -4.12
C GLU A 127 -22.72 -6.30 -3.92
N HIS A 128 -21.67 -6.64 -3.17
CA HIS A 128 -21.17 -8.00 -3.10
C HIS A 128 -20.99 -8.53 -1.67
N VAL A 129 -20.37 -7.73 -0.79
CA VAL A 129 -19.98 -8.22 0.55
C VAL A 129 -21.19 -8.32 1.46
N GLU A 130 -21.91 -7.23 1.67
CA GLU A 130 -23.07 -7.17 2.56
C GLU A 130 -24.16 -8.18 2.19
N PRO A 131 -24.62 -8.28 0.94
CA PRO A 131 -25.71 -9.20 0.60
C PRO A 131 -25.30 -10.68 0.59
N ARG A 132 -24.02 -11.00 0.33
CA ARG A 132 -23.61 -12.37 0.01
C ARG A 132 -22.32 -12.82 0.70
N LEU A 133 -21.18 -12.17 0.40
CA LEU A 133 -19.85 -12.67 0.79
C LEU A 133 -19.65 -12.65 2.32
N SER A 134 -20.30 -11.72 3.02
CA SER A 134 -20.28 -11.65 4.49
C SER A 134 -20.74 -12.95 5.15
N LYS A 135 -21.74 -13.61 4.57
CA LYS A 135 -22.28 -14.88 5.07
C LYS A 135 -21.26 -16.02 4.93
N TRP A 136 -20.53 -16.05 3.81
CA TRP A 136 -19.49 -17.07 3.59
C TRP A 136 -18.27 -16.84 4.47
N MET A 137 -17.90 -15.58 4.70
CA MET A 137 -16.87 -15.22 5.67
C MET A 137 -17.25 -15.65 7.10
N ALA A 138 -18.48 -15.39 7.52
CA ALA A 138 -18.99 -15.83 8.83
C ALA A 138 -18.95 -17.35 8.95
N LYS A 139 -19.44 -18.09 7.94
CA LYS A 139 -19.40 -19.55 7.90
C LYS A 139 -17.97 -20.11 7.97
N ALA A 140 -17.01 -19.48 7.26
CA ALA A 140 -15.60 -19.86 7.33
C ALA A 140 -14.99 -19.61 8.72
N LYS A 141 -15.40 -18.53 9.39
CA LYS A 141 -15.02 -18.22 10.77
C LYS A 141 -15.60 -19.25 11.74
N ASP A 142 -16.88 -19.60 11.62
CA ASP A 142 -17.55 -20.60 12.45
C ASP A 142 -16.92 -21.98 12.29
N GLN A 143 -16.43 -22.33 11.10
CA GLN A 143 -15.68 -23.55 10.83
C GLN A 143 -14.22 -23.51 11.32
N GLY A 144 -13.75 -22.37 11.82
CA GLY A 144 -12.38 -22.19 12.31
C GLY A 144 -11.31 -22.09 11.20
N LEU A 145 -11.71 -21.95 9.92
CA LEU A 145 -10.79 -21.82 8.79
C LEU A 145 -10.18 -20.42 8.72
N ILE A 146 -10.91 -19.41 9.20
CA ILE A 146 -10.41 -18.05 9.41
C ILE A 146 -10.77 -17.60 10.83
N LYS A 147 -9.92 -16.72 11.44
CA LYS A 147 -10.19 -16.26 12.80
C LYS A 147 -10.83 -14.87 12.85
N HIS A 148 -10.39 -13.96 11.97
CA HIS A 148 -10.86 -12.58 11.94
C HIS A 148 -11.25 -12.17 10.52
N ILE A 149 -12.42 -11.51 10.42
CA ILE A 149 -12.97 -10.97 9.17
C ILE A 149 -12.45 -9.55 9.01
N CYS A 150 -11.73 -9.30 7.92
CA CYS A 150 -11.03 -8.05 7.69
C CYS A 150 -11.16 -7.60 6.22
N CYS A 151 -10.59 -6.45 5.88
CA CYS A 151 -10.50 -6.00 4.50
C CYS A 151 -9.23 -5.19 4.23
N SER A 152 -8.77 -5.20 2.98
CA SER A 152 -7.87 -4.18 2.49
C SER A 152 -8.68 -3.14 1.72
N PHE A 153 -8.55 -1.88 2.11
CA PHE A 153 -9.44 -0.79 1.72
C PHE A 153 -8.79 0.16 0.72
N HIS A 154 -9.54 0.54 -0.33
CA HIS A 154 -9.08 1.42 -1.40
C HIS A 154 -10.19 2.37 -1.87
N ASP A 155 -10.61 3.30 -1.01
CA ASP A 155 -11.66 4.28 -1.32
C ASP A 155 -11.42 5.58 -0.53
N SER A 156 -12.41 6.46 -0.48
CA SER A 156 -12.40 7.75 0.21
C SER A 156 -12.51 7.62 1.73
N ASN A 157 -12.23 8.73 2.41
CA ASN A 157 -12.37 8.85 3.87
C ASN A 157 -13.81 8.60 4.34
N GLU A 158 -14.81 9.12 3.60
CA GLU A 158 -16.23 8.92 3.88
C GLU A 158 -16.63 7.45 3.72
N ALA A 159 -16.10 6.77 2.70
CA ALA A 159 -16.31 5.34 2.49
C ALA A 159 -15.68 4.50 3.62
N LEU A 160 -14.50 4.89 4.11
CA LEU A 160 -13.86 4.23 5.25
C LEU A 160 -14.73 4.31 6.49
N LYS A 161 -15.27 5.49 6.83
CA LYS A 161 -16.17 5.65 7.97
C LYS A 161 -17.41 4.76 7.85
N LYS A 162 -18.02 4.65 6.65
CA LYS A 162 -19.16 3.76 6.39
C LYS A 162 -18.80 2.28 6.59
N ILE A 163 -17.63 1.82 6.15
CA ILE A 163 -17.15 0.45 6.38
C ILE A 163 -16.96 0.20 7.89
N VAL A 164 -16.41 1.16 8.62
CA VAL A 164 -16.25 1.07 10.08
C VAL A 164 -17.60 0.97 10.78
N ASP A 165 -18.56 1.83 10.41
CA ASP A 165 -19.91 1.87 11.01
C ASP A 165 -20.74 0.62 10.69
N SER A 166 -20.49 -0.06 9.57
CA SER A 166 -21.14 -1.35 9.27
C SER A 166 -20.79 -2.45 10.28
N GLY A 167 -19.74 -2.25 11.08
CA GLY A 167 -19.27 -3.23 12.06
C GLY A 167 -18.64 -4.48 11.46
N TYR A 168 -18.51 -4.55 10.13
CA TYR A 168 -18.08 -5.73 9.39
C TYR A 168 -16.63 -6.14 9.66
N ALA A 169 -15.68 -5.19 9.52
CA ALA A 169 -14.26 -5.48 9.61
C ALA A 169 -13.73 -5.32 11.05
N GLU A 170 -12.97 -6.31 11.54
CA GLU A 170 -12.29 -6.26 12.84
C GLU A 170 -10.95 -5.51 12.75
N SER A 171 -10.31 -5.56 11.58
CA SER A 171 -9.17 -4.70 11.22
C SER A 171 -9.23 -4.32 9.74
N ILE A 172 -8.60 -3.21 9.39
CA ILE A 172 -8.58 -2.66 8.03
C ILE A 172 -7.13 -2.41 7.62
N THR A 173 -6.73 -2.98 6.48
CA THR A 173 -5.46 -2.69 5.82
C THR A 173 -5.68 -1.57 4.81
N LEU A 174 -4.98 -0.44 4.94
CA LEU A 174 -5.20 0.74 4.11
C LEU A 174 -3.90 1.49 3.80
N GLN A 175 -3.95 2.35 2.77
CA GLN A 175 -2.83 3.16 2.34
C GLN A 175 -2.66 4.38 3.27
N TYR A 176 -1.46 4.56 3.83
CA TYR A 176 -1.08 5.76 4.57
C TYR A 176 0.45 5.93 4.59
N ASN A 177 0.93 7.12 4.31
CA ASN A 177 2.34 7.48 4.41
C ASN A 177 2.49 9.02 4.36
N MET A 178 3.69 9.56 4.52
CA MET A 178 3.93 11.00 4.57
C MET A 178 3.56 11.74 3.27
N LEU A 179 3.50 11.04 2.10
CA LEU A 179 3.08 11.62 0.81
C LEU A 179 1.58 11.43 0.53
N ASP A 180 0.91 10.54 1.28
CA ASP A 180 -0.51 10.23 1.12
C ASP A 180 -1.18 10.09 2.49
N ARG A 181 -1.85 11.16 2.90
CA ARG A 181 -2.51 11.33 4.20
C ARG A 181 -4.03 11.42 4.09
N GLN A 182 -4.60 11.06 2.94
CA GLN A 182 -6.02 11.23 2.67
C GLN A 182 -6.94 10.53 3.68
N LEU A 183 -6.50 9.38 4.21
CA LEU A 183 -7.28 8.58 5.15
C LEU A 183 -6.98 8.86 6.62
N GLU A 184 -6.20 9.90 6.96
CA GLU A 184 -5.74 10.15 8.33
C GLU A 184 -6.90 10.35 9.33
N GLU A 185 -7.95 11.07 8.93
CA GLU A 185 -9.15 11.27 9.74
C GLU A 185 -9.94 9.96 9.92
N GLY A 186 -10.09 9.17 8.86
CA GLY A 186 -10.76 7.86 8.91
C GLY A 186 -9.97 6.83 9.73
N ILE A 187 -8.64 6.93 9.74
CA ILE A 187 -7.78 6.11 10.60
C ILE A 187 -8.07 6.41 12.08
N ALA A 188 -8.15 7.68 12.46
CA ALA A 188 -8.51 8.08 13.84
C ALA A 188 -9.92 7.58 14.18
N TYR A 189 -10.88 7.79 13.30
CA TYR A 189 -12.26 7.32 13.48
C TYR A 189 -12.34 5.80 13.69
N ALA A 190 -11.62 5.02 12.86
CA ALA A 190 -11.58 3.57 12.97
C ALA A 190 -10.96 3.11 14.29
N HIS A 191 -9.87 3.76 14.72
CA HIS A 191 -9.23 3.48 15.99
C HIS A 191 -10.18 3.74 17.18
N ASP A 192 -10.92 4.86 17.19
CA ASP A 192 -11.90 5.20 18.22
C ASP A 192 -13.05 4.17 18.30
N LYS A 193 -13.36 3.52 17.18
CA LYS A 193 -14.32 2.39 17.09
C LYS A 193 -13.69 1.03 17.37
N ASN A 194 -12.46 1.01 17.88
CA ASN A 194 -11.71 -0.22 18.16
C ASN A 194 -11.55 -1.15 16.94
N VAL A 195 -11.34 -0.57 15.76
CA VAL A 195 -10.97 -1.29 14.54
C VAL A 195 -9.45 -1.19 14.35
N GLY A 196 -8.77 -2.32 14.20
CA GLY A 196 -7.31 -2.36 14.04
C GLY A 196 -6.86 -1.77 12.71
N ILE A 197 -5.82 -0.93 12.71
CA ILE A 197 -5.30 -0.30 11.50
C ILE A 197 -3.95 -0.88 11.13
N VAL A 198 -3.92 -1.49 9.93
CA VAL A 198 -2.72 -2.01 9.30
C VAL A 198 -2.39 -1.14 8.09
N VAL A 199 -1.24 -0.50 8.09
CA VAL A 199 -0.84 0.41 7.00
C VAL A 199 -0.07 -0.35 5.93
N MET A 200 -0.62 -0.43 4.72
CA MET A 200 0.12 -0.83 3.53
C MET A 200 0.77 0.40 2.86
N GLY A 201 1.90 0.19 2.21
CA GLY A 201 2.65 1.25 1.54
C GLY A 201 3.21 2.32 2.49
N PRO A 202 3.74 1.98 3.68
CA PRO A 202 4.36 2.96 4.57
C PRO A 202 5.53 3.68 3.88
N VAL A 203 6.22 3.00 2.97
CA VAL A 203 7.26 3.58 2.10
C VAL A 203 6.71 3.93 0.69
N ALA A 204 5.43 4.23 0.58
CA ALA A 204 4.75 4.67 -0.63
C ALA A 204 4.97 3.74 -1.85
N GLY A 205 4.89 2.40 -1.64
CA GLY A 205 5.11 1.41 -2.68
C GLY A 205 6.56 1.36 -3.21
N GLY A 206 7.53 1.71 -2.38
CA GLY A 206 8.95 1.80 -2.71
C GLY A 206 9.41 3.19 -3.20
N ARG A 207 8.49 4.16 -3.33
CA ARG A 207 8.84 5.55 -3.69
C ARG A 207 9.70 6.21 -2.62
N LEU A 208 9.41 5.97 -1.36
CA LEU A 208 10.20 6.40 -0.20
C LEU A 208 11.29 5.38 0.18
N GLY A 209 11.52 4.37 -0.66
CA GLY A 209 12.62 3.42 -0.52
C GLY A 209 13.94 3.91 -1.11
N ALA A 210 13.87 4.89 -2.02
CA ALA A 210 15.05 5.51 -2.62
C ALA A 210 15.53 6.69 -1.77
N GLN A 211 16.85 6.83 -1.67
CA GLN A 211 17.49 7.99 -1.03
C GLN A 211 17.37 9.20 -1.96
N THR A 212 16.80 10.28 -1.47
CA THR A 212 16.87 11.61 -2.14
C THR A 212 17.27 12.66 -1.12
N GLU A 213 18.13 13.59 -1.53
CA GLU A 213 18.57 14.69 -0.66
C GLU A 213 17.40 15.52 -0.16
N VAL A 214 16.41 15.76 -1.03
CA VAL A 214 15.21 16.54 -0.71
C VAL A 214 14.42 15.91 0.42
N LEU A 215 14.19 14.60 0.37
CA LEU A 215 13.40 13.90 1.38
C LEU A 215 14.22 13.57 2.64
N ALA A 216 15.54 13.34 2.49
CA ALA A 216 16.43 13.11 3.61
C ALA A 216 16.63 14.38 4.47
N SER A 217 16.50 15.58 3.87
CA SER A 217 16.63 16.85 4.57
C SER A 217 15.37 17.32 5.30
N LEU A 218 14.25 16.56 5.22
CA LEU A 218 12.97 16.96 5.84
C LEU A 218 13.04 17.03 7.38
N LEU A 219 13.94 16.24 7.98
CA LEU A 219 14.08 16.21 9.42
C LEU A 219 15.55 16.02 9.84
N PRO A 220 16.12 16.90 10.68
CA PRO A 220 17.47 16.74 11.20
C PRO A 220 17.68 15.41 11.94
N GLY A 221 18.84 14.78 11.74
CA GLY A 221 19.20 13.52 12.41
C GLY A 221 18.69 12.25 11.73
N ILE A 222 17.80 12.34 10.75
CA ILE A 222 17.36 11.23 9.92
C ILE A 222 18.26 11.14 8.69
N ARG A 223 18.89 9.98 8.52
CA ARG A 223 19.84 9.77 7.43
C ARG A 223 19.23 9.10 6.21
N ARG A 224 18.07 8.43 6.38
CA ARG A 224 17.47 7.61 5.32
C ARG A 224 15.98 7.83 5.22
N VAL A 225 15.53 7.98 3.98
CA VAL A 225 14.12 8.20 3.67
C VAL A 225 13.20 7.06 4.13
N PRO A 226 13.57 5.75 3.99
CA PRO A 226 12.74 4.66 4.51
C PRO A 226 12.56 4.71 6.04
N GLU A 227 13.59 5.11 6.76
CA GLU A 227 13.52 5.30 8.22
C GLU A 227 12.51 6.39 8.57
N LEU A 228 12.61 7.57 7.91
CA LEU A 228 11.67 8.67 8.11
C LEU A 228 10.24 8.24 7.82
N ALA A 229 10.03 7.51 6.72
CA ALA A 229 8.72 7.04 6.31
C ALA A 229 8.09 6.07 7.33
N LEU A 230 8.85 5.12 7.85
CA LEU A 230 8.40 4.20 8.89
C LEU A 230 8.13 4.93 10.21
N ARG A 231 9.03 5.83 10.63
CA ARG A 231 8.83 6.67 11.82
C ARG A 231 7.57 7.52 11.71
N PHE A 232 7.33 8.14 10.56
CA PHE A 232 6.13 8.92 10.30
C PHE A 232 4.85 8.11 10.52
N VAL A 233 4.76 6.93 9.89
CA VAL A 233 3.57 6.06 10.00
C VAL A 233 3.38 5.55 11.42
N LEU A 234 4.44 5.04 12.06
CA LEU A 234 4.37 4.42 13.38
C LEU A 234 4.22 5.45 14.52
N SER A 235 4.54 6.72 14.29
CA SER A 235 4.28 7.80 15.24
C SER A 235 2.81 8.22 15.30
N ASN A 236 1.97 7.77 14.36
CA ASN A 236 0.53 7.91 14.46
C ASN A 236 0.01 6.87 15.50
N PRO A 237 -0.53 7.30 16.66
CA PRO A 237 -0.96 6.37 17.71
C PRO A 237 -2.13 5.48 17.27
N ASN A 238 -2.87 5.89 16.23
CA ASN A 238 -4.02 5.18 15.71
C ASN A 238 -3.63 4.03 14.73
N VAL A 239 -2.34 3.92 14.39
CA VAL A 239 -1.81 2.85 13.53
C VAL A 239 -1.28 1.72 14.38
N THR A 240 -1.71 0.49 14.09
CA THR A 240 -1.22 -0.70 14.78
C THR A 240 0.03 -1.28 14.12
N VAL A 241 0.01 -1.47 12.80
CA VAL A 241 1.07 -2.13 12.04
C VAL A 241 1.45 -1.31 10.81
N ALA A 242 2.75 -1.16 10.56
CA ALA A 242 3.29 -0.73 9.27
C ALA A 242 3.80 -1.96 8.50
N LEU A 243 3.13 -2.30 7.38
CA LEU A 243 3.54 -3.42 6.51
C LEU A 243 4.65 -2.96 5.57
N SER A 244 5.87 -3.40 5.81
CA SER A 244 6.98 -3.13 4.92
C SER A 244 7.26 -4.30 3.99
N GLY A 245 7.24 -4.05 2.67
CA GLY A 245 7.75 -4.97 1.66
C GLY A 245 9.26 -4.85 1.57
N MET A 246 9.95 -5.97 1.74
CA MET A 246 11.41 -6.05 1.75
C MET A 246 11.87 -7.07 0.71
N SER A 247 12.86 -6.71 -0.09
CA SER A 247 13.40 -7.53 -1.19
C SER A 247 14.85 -7.94 -0.97
N THR A 248 15.51 -7.42 0.08
CA THR A 248 16.88 -7.73 0.45
C THR A 248 17.04 -7.88 1.95
N MET A 249 18.04 -8.67 2.37
CA MET A 249 18.37 -8.82 3.80
C MET A 249 18.73 -7.46 4.45
N GLY A 250 19.43 -6.59 3.71
CA GLY A 250 19.75 -5.24 4.21
C GLY A 250 18.51 -4.45 4.58
N GLN A 251 17.44 -4.50 3.76
CA GLN A 251 16.18 -3.84 4.08
C GLN A 251 15.49 -4.45 5.31
N VAL A 252 15.62 -5.76 5.52
CA VAL A 252 15.10 -6.43 6.73
C VAL A 252 15.81 -5.89 7.98
N GLU A 253 17.13 -5.86 7.99
CA GLU A 253 17.93 -5.38 9.13
C GLU A 253 17.64 -3.90 9.41
N GLU A 254 17.57 -3.08 8.38
CA GLU A 254 17.27 -1.66 8.50
C GLU A 254 15.90 -1.39 9.10
N ASN A 255 14.87 -2.11 8.65
CA ASN A 255 13.51 -1.94 9.15
C ASN A 255 13.37 -2.49 10.57
N ILE A 256 14.02 -3.60 10.89
CA ILE A 256 14.12 -4.10 12.27
C ILE A 256 14.77 -3.05 13.17
N GLY A 257 15.93 -2.51 12.78
CA GLY A 257 16.61 -1.46 13.53
C GLY A 257 15.75 -0.23 13.76
N THR A 258 15.00 0.21 12.74
CA THR A 258 14.09 1.35 12.83
C THR A 258 12.90 1.09 13.76
N CYS A 259 12.35 -0.14 13.76
CA CYS A 259 11.07 -0.46 14.40
C CYS A 259 11.20 -1.29 15.69
N SER A 260 12.41 -1.60 16.16
CA SER A 260 12.59 -2.42 17.38
C SER A 260 12.20 -1.70 18.66
N ASP A 261 12.42 -0.39 18.70
CA ASP A 261 12.12 0.45 19.84
C ASP A 261 10.90 1.34 19.60
N ALA A 262 10.53 2.13 20.62
CA ALA A 262 9.46 3.10 20.49
C ALA A 262 9.82 4.13 19.40
N VAL A 263 9.03 4.11 18.34
CA VAL A 263 9.18 5.07 17.24
C VAL A 263 8.27 6.24 17.53
N SER A 264 8.86 7.41 17.75
CA SER A 264 8.11 8.63 17.91
C SER A 264 8.67 9.72 16.99
N LEU A 265 7.79 10.48 16.39
CA LEU A 265 8.05 11.82 15.91
C LEU A 265 7.16 12.75 16.73
N ALA A 266 7.74 13.83 17.22
CA ALA A 266 6.94 14.85 17.90
C ALA A 266 5.88 15.41 16.93
N GLU A 267 4.76 15.89 17.45
CA GLU A 267 3.73 16.51 16.59
C GLU A 267 4.30 17.71 15.81
N ALA A 268 5.23 18.45 16.41
CA ALA A 268 5.95 19.51 15.72
C ALA A 268 6.75 19.00 14.51
N ASP A 269 7.39 17.83 14.62
CA ASP A 269 8.14 17.22 13.49
C ASP A 269 7.21 16.79 12.36
N LYS A 270 6.06 16.20 12.71
CA LYS A 270 5.05 15.80 11.72
C LYS A 270 4.47 17.01 10.99
N ALA A 271 4.19 18.08 11.75
CA ALA A 271 3.71 19.35 11.18
C ALA A 271 4.78 19.96 10.25
N ALA A 272 6.03 20.02 10.69
CA ALA A 272 7.15 20.53 9.88
C ALA A 272 7.36 19.73 8.59
N ILE A 273 7.29 18.41 8.64
CA ILE A 273 7.31 17.54 7.45
C ILE A 273 6.17 17.92 6.51
N GLY A 274 4.95 18.02 7.04
CA GLY A 274 3.75 18.37 6.26
C GLY A 274 3.88 19.73 5.58
N GLU A 275 4.26 20.76 6.30
CA GLU A 275 4.47 22.12 5.78
C GLU A 275 5.56 22.14 4.72
N HIS A 276 6.68 21.46 4.95
CA HIS A 276 7.79 21.39 4.01
C HIS A 276 7.37 20.72 2.69
N LEU A 277 6.64 19.60 2.76
CA LEU A 277 6.11 18.90 1.58
C LEU A 277 5.11 19.78 0.81
N VAL A 278 4.23 20.51 1.52
CA VAL A 278 3.31 21.47 0.88
C VAL A 278 4.09 22.61 0.21
N ARG A 279 5.11 23.15 0.87
CA ARG A 279 5.96 24.20 0.32
C ARG A 279 6.70 23.73 -0.93
N LEU A 280 7.32 22.55 -0.90
CA LEU A 280 7.99 21.96 -2.05
C LEU A 280 7.01 21.79 -3.23
N LYS A 281 5.81 21.32 -2.97
CA LYS A 281 4.78 21.15 -4.01
C LYS A 281 4.33 22.49 -4.60
N LYS A 282 4.20 23.54 -3.78
CA LYS A 282 3.84 24.88 -4.24
C LYS A 282 4.96 25.57 -5.02
N MET A 283 6.22 25.31 -4.68
CA MET A 283 7.39 25.88 -5.39
C MET A 283 7.61 25.21 -6.76
N ALA A 284 7.03 24.02 -7.00
CA ALA A 284 7.07 23.42 -8.32
C ALA A 284 6.24 24.28 -9.30
N GLU A 285 6.75 24.50 -10.51
CA GLU A 285 6.01 25.20 -11.57
C GLU A 285 4.67 24.53 -11.89
N LEU A 286 4.58 23.24 -11.63
CA LEU A 286 3.41 22.42 -11.82
C LEU A 286 2.72 22.11 -10.49
N TYR A 287 1.56 22.68 -10.27
CA TYR A 287 0.72 22.41 -9.12
C TYR A 287 -0.61 21.76 -9.51
N CYS A 288 -0.57 20.53 -9.99
CA CYS A 288 -1.76 19.74 -10.31
C CYS A 288 -2.31 19.07 -9.04
N THR A 289 -3.59 19.33 -8.71
CA THR A 289 -4.29 18.74 -7.55
C THR A 289 -4.87 17.35 -7.84
N GLY A 290 -4.83 16.89 -9.10
CA GLY A 290 -5.42 15.60 -9.50
C GLY A 290 -6.95 15.59 -9.57
N CYS A 291 -7.61 16.77 -9.59
CA CYS A 291 -9.08 16.89 -9.52
C CYS A 291 -9.84 16.27 -10.71
N GLY A 292 -9.18 15.99 -11.83
CA GLY A 292 -9.78 15.32 -12.99
C GLY A 292 -10.62 16.19 -13.92
N TYR A 293 -10.87 17.49 -13.64
CA TYR A 293 -11.71 18.36 -14.48
C TYR A 293 -11.19 18.52 -15.92
N CYS A 294 -9.91 18.28 -16.17
CA CYS A 294 -9.34 18.23 -17.52
C CYS A 294 -9.79 17.02 -18.36
N GLN A 295 -10.55 16.12 -17.79
CA GLN A 295 -11.11 14.96 -18.48
C GLN A 295 -12.59 15.21 -18.86
N PRO A 296 -13.13 14.51 -19.87
CA PRO A 296 -12.41 13.64 -20.79
C PRO A 296 -11.50 14.43 -21.76
N CYS A 297 -10.30 13.89 -22.01
CA CYS A 297 -9.44 14.40 -23.07
C CYS A 297 -9.80 13.71 -24.39
N PRO A 298 -9.98 14.45 -25.53
CA PRO A 298 -10.32 13.83 -26.80
C PRO A 298 -9.32 12.76 -27.28
N ASN A 299 -8.07 12.90 -26.87
CA ASN A 299 -7.00 11.95 -27.19
C ASN A 299 -6.63 11.04 -26.02
N GLU A 300 -7.51 10.91 -25.05
CA GLU A 300 -7.34 10.05 -23.86
C GLU A 300 -6.03 10.26 -23.09
N VAL A 301 -5.42 11.45 -23.18
CA VAL A 301 -4.19 11.75 -22.45
C VAL A 301 -4.44 11.72 -20.95
N ALA A 302 -3.67 10.93 -20.22
CA ALA A 302 -3.83 10.72 -18.78
C ALA A 302 -3.22 11.89 -17.96
N ILE A 303 -3.67 13.12 -18.21
CA ILE A 303 -3.07 14.38 -17.77
C ILE A 303 -2.71 14.37 -16.28
N ALA A 304 -3.66 14.09 -15.40
CA ALA A 304 -3.44 14.09 -13.96
C ALA A 304 -2.42 13.01 -13.51
N LYS A 305 -2.44 11.84 -14.15
CA LYS A 305 -1.49 10.76 -13.88
C LYS A 305 -0.07 11.15 -14.31
N ILE A 306 0.08 11.77 -15.47
CA ILE A 306 1.36 12.26 -16.00
C ILE A 306 1.93 13.33 -15.07
N PHE A 307 1.12 14.30 -14.67
CA PHE A 307 1.54 15.36 -13.75
C PHE A 307 1.89 14.81 -12.36
N GLY A 308 1.15 13.82 -11.86
CA GLY A 308 1.51 13.15 -10.62
C GLY A 308 2.87 12.45 -10.67
N ARG A 309 3.25 11.85 -11.82
CA ARG A 309 4.57 11.26 -12.04
C ARG A 309 5.65 12.34 -12.16
N TYR A 310 5.39 13.37 -12.93
CA TYR A 310 6.32 14.49 -13.08
C TYR A 310 6.60 15.19 -11.73
N THR A 311 5.55 15.43 -10.94
CA THR A 311 5.69 15.98 -9.58
C THR A 311 6.56 15.09 -8.69
N ARG A 312 6.43 13.76 -8.79
CA ARG A 312 7.28 12.83 -8.02
C ARG A 312 8.76 12.97 -8.36
N GLY A 313 9.09 13.11 -9.64
CA GLY A 313 10.47 13.40 -10.05
C GLY A 313 10.92 14.79 -9.64
N ASN A 314 10.16 15.81 -10.07
CA ASN A 314 10.56 17.21 -9.97
C ASN A 314 10.58 17.76 -8.53
N VAL A 315 9.61 17.35 -7.70
CA VAL A 315 9.48 17.85 -6.32
C VAL A 315 10.25 16.98 -5.33
N TYR A 316 10.21 15.65 -5.51
CA TYR A 316 10.75 14.71 -4.52
C TYR A 316 12.02 14.00 -4.97
N GLY A 317 12.53 14.30 -6.17
CA GLY A 317 13.73 13.66 -6.73
C GLY A 317 13.57 12.19 -7.12
N LEU A 318 12.33 11.67 -7.18
CA LEU A 318 12.05 10.25 -7.42
C LEU A 318 11.97 9.91 -8.92
N TRP A 319 12.96 10.37 -9.71
CA TRP A 319 12.96 10.28 -11.17
C TRP A 319 12.92 8.87 -11.72
N ASP A 320 13.73 7.96 -11.19
CA ASP A 320 13.80 6.58 -11.71
C ASP A 320 12.45 5.87 -11.64
N GLN A 321 11.74 6.06 -10.55
CA GLN A 321 10.41 5.50 -10.41
C GLN A 321 9.39 6.21 -11.30
N ALA A 322 9.41 7.54 -11.32
CA ALA A 322 8.52 8.34 -12.16
C ALA A 322 8.63 7.94 -13.64
N ARG A 323 9.86 7.74 -14.13
CA ARG A 323 10.15 7.29 -15.49
C ARG A 323 9.65 5.87 -15.76
N ARG A 324 9.92 4.90 -14.84
CA ARG A 324 9.39 3.54 -14.98
C ARG A 324 7.87 3.51 -15.03
N GLU A 325 7.20 4.24 -14.15
CA GLU A 325 5.73 4.33 -14.14
C GLU A 325 5.19 5.00 -15.40
N TYR A 326 5.88 6.02 -15.93
CA TYR A 326 5.48 6.69 -17.15
C TYR A 326 5.68 5.78 -18.39
N ALA A 327 6.76 5.01 -18.44
CA ALA A 327 7.00 4.04 -19.50
C ALA A 327 5.85 3.00 -19.59
N ASN A 328 5.30 2.61 -18.44
CA ASN A 328 4.22 1.62 -18.32
C ASN A 328 2.80 2.22 -18.36
N LEU A 329 2.65 3.53 -18.56
CA LEU A 329 1.33 4.17 -18.66
C LEU A 329 0.56 3.61 -19.86
N GLY A 330 -0.68 3.19 -19.64
CA GLY A 330 -1.56 2.58 -20.63
C GLY A 330 -1.37 1.07 -20.82
N VAL A 331 -0.34 0.45 -20.23
CA VAL A 331 -0.07 -0.99 -20.36
C VAL A 331 -0.97 -1.83 -19.44
N LYS A 332 -1.25 -1.33 -18.23
CA LYS A 332 -2.04 -2.05 -17.22
C LYS A 332 -3.48 -1.54 -17.20
N GLU A 333 -4.42 -2.45 -16.97
CA GLU A 333 -5.85 -2.13 -17.00
C GLU A 333 -6.26 -1.01 -16.01
N TRP A 334 -5.63 -0.96 -14.84
CA TRP A 334 -5.89 0.10 -13.84
C TRP A 334 -5.11 1.39 -14.10
N ASP A 335 -4.19 1.40 -15.06
CA ASP A 335 -3.35 2.56 -15.40
C ASP A 335 -3.61 3.06 -16.83
N LYS A 336 -4.89 3.10 -17.21
CA LYS A 336 -5.37 3.49 -18.54
C LYS A 336 -5.04 4.94 -18.87
N GLY A 337 -4.93 5.21 -20.16
CA GLY A 337 -4.76 6.52 -20.77
C GLY A 337 -3.43 6.65 -21.54
N ASN A 338 -3.42 7.57 -22.48
CA ASN A 338 -2.27 7.81 -23.36
C ASN A 338 -1.21 8.69 -22.67
N LYS A 339 0.04 8.57 -23.13
CA LYS A 339 1.15 9.42 -22.74
C LYS A 339 0.98 10.84 -23.30
N ALA A 340 1.85 11.76 -22.88
CA ALA A 340 1.76 13.18 -23.25
C ALA A 340 1.99 13.45 -24.74
N ASP A 341 2.72 12.58 -25.44
CA ASP A 341 2.96 12.65 -26.88
C ASP A 341 1.69 12.49 -27.72
N ALA A 342 0.63 11.88 -27.18
CA ALA A 342 -0.68 11.85 -27.83
C ALA A 342 -1.45 13.18 -27.77
N CYS A 343 -0.90 14.22 -27.12
CA CYS A 343 -1.56 15.52 -27.01
C CYS A 343 -1.57 16.29 -28.34
N GLN A 344 -2.75 16.63 -28.83
CA GLN A 344 -2.93 17.46 -30.05
C GLN A 344 -3.07 18.96 -29.78
N GLU A 345 -2.73 19.41 -28.59
CA GLU A 345 -2.72 20.82 -28.17
C GLU A 345 -4.03 21.58 -28.35
N CYS A 346 -5.18 20.92 -28.32
CA CYS A 346 -6.50 21.52 -28.55
C CYS A 346 -6.95 22.56 -27.49
N GLY A 347 -6.29 22.60 -26.29
CA GLY A 347 -6.55 23.60 -25.25
C GLY A 347 -7.74 23.29 -24.33
N ALA A 348 -8.66 22.37 -24.65
CA ALA A 348 -9.87 22.10 -23.89
C ALA A 348 -9.62 21.75 -22.40
N CYS A 349 -8.47 21.18 -22.08
CA CYS A 349 -8.08 20.86 -20.71
C CYS A 349 -7.69 22.10 -19.88
N GLU A 350 -7.13 23.13 -20.52
CA GLU A 350 -6.72 24.37 -19.87
C GLU A 350 -7.93 25.25 -19.50
N GLU A 351 -8.94 25.27 -20.36
CA GLU A 351 -10.20 25.99 -20.12
C GLU A 351 -10.90 25.46 -18.88
N LYS A 352 -10.90 24.12 -18.71
CA LYS A 352 -11.54 23.41 -17.59
C LYS A 352 -10.70 23.39 -16.31
N CYS A 353 -9.42 23.77 -16.37
CA CYS A 353 -8.53 23.66 -15.22
C CYS A 353 -8.81 24.73 -14.17
N PRO A 354 -9.26 24.39 -12.94
CA PRO A 354 -9.51 25.37 -11.90
C PRO A 354 -8.21 26.04 -11.40
N GLN A 355 -7.05 25.39 -11.60
CA GLN A 355 -5.75 25.93 -11.24
C GLN A 355 -5.11 26.78 -12.36
N LYS A 356 -5.79 26.92 -13.51
CA LYS A 356 -5.29 27.68 -14.69
C LYS A 356 -3.87 27.27 -15.12
N LEU A 357 -3.55 25.98 -15.02
CA LEU A 357 -2.26 25.47 -15.42
C LEU A 357 -2.09 25.54 -16.95
N PRO A 358 -0.89 25.90 -17.46
CA PRO A 358 -0.56 25.81 -18.87
C PRO A 358 -0.29 24.35 -19.25
N ILE A 359 -1.36 23.55 -19.32
CA ILE A 359 -1.31 22.08 -19.37
C ILE A 359 -0.53 21.60 -20.59
N ARG A 360 -0.77 22.19 -21.78
CA ARG A 360 -0.09 21.83 -23.03
C ARG A 360 1.43 21.98 -22.92
N LYS A 361 1.89 23.13 -22.43
CA LYS A 361 3.32 23.41 -22.20
C LYS A 361 3.90 22.42 -21.19
N GLN A 362 3.20 22.22 -20.07
CA GLN A 362 3.69 21.35 -19.00
C GLN A 362 3.63 19.86 -19.35
N LEU A 363 2.73 19.41 -20.23
CA LEU A 363 2.76 18.06 -20.77
C LEU A 363 4.02 17.79 -21.60
N LYS A 364 4.46 18.75 -22.41
CA LYS A 364 5.73 18.64 -23.17
C LYS A 364 6.92 18.52 -22.22
N GLN A 365 7.03 19.40 -21.24
CA GLN A 365 8.09 19.37 -20.23
C GLN A 365 8.09 18.05 -19.44
N ALA A 366 6.90 17.58 -19.04
CA ALA A 366 6.76 16.32 -18.33
C ALA A 366 7.18 15.13 -19.21
N HIS A 367 6.81 15.13 -20.50
CA HIS A 367 7.20 14.08 -21.44
C HIS A 367 8.71 13.99 -21.58
N GLU A 368 9.37 15.14 -21.87
CA GLU A 368 10.83 15.22 -22.00
C GLU A 368 11.55 14.69 -20.75
N ALA A 369 11.13 15.15 -19.57
CA ALA A 369 11.75 14.74 -18.31
C ALA A 369 11.52 13.26 -17.98
N LEU A 370 10.31 12.73 -18.26
CA LEU A 370 9.92 11.37 -17.95
C LEU A 370 10.40 10.34 -18.97
N THR A 371 10.80 10.76 -20.19
CA THR A 371 11.39 9.89 -21.23
C THR A 371 12.92 9.93 -21.26
N LYS A 372 13.53 10.88 -20.54
CA LYS A 372 14.99 11.00 -20.47
C LYS A 372 15.60 9.70 -19.94
N LYS A 373 16.51 9.10 -20.71
CA LYS A 373 17.29 7.94 -20.26
C LYS A 373 18.22 8.38 -19.14
N THR A 374 18.31 7.57 -18.10
CA THR A 374 19.27 7.72 -16.99
C THR A 374 20.68 7.47 -17.47
#